data_63ffbcb9a661db4e505f51c1713e7866
#
_entry.id   63ffbcb9a661db4e505f51c1713e7866
#
_cell.length_a   1.000
_cell.length_b   1.000
_cell.length_c   1.000
_cell.angle_alpha   90.00
_cell.angle_beta   90.00
_cell.angle_gamma   90.00
#
_symmetry.space_group_name_H-M   'P 1'
#
loop_
_entity.id
_entity.type
_entity.pdbx_description
1 polymer ?
#
loop_
_entity_poly.entity_id
_entity_poly.type
_entity_poly.pdbx_seq_one_letter_code
_entity_poly.pdbx_strand_id
1 'polypeptide(L)'
;RVDVLRLAFGRFQPAESFDAFCHANDSWIWDFAMFMALKDHHGGKPWYQWKEELKFREDAALTEAWHLLEEEIHFYCFIQYLFDSQWENLKTYAHQNSVKIIGDVPIYVPLDSADVWSNPHLFELDENLDPVAVAGCPPDGFNADGQLWGNPLYRWDAMTKDGYGWWIRRIDGAGKLFDVIRIDHFRGLESYWAVPYGETT
;
A
#
# COMPACT_ATOMS: atom_id res chain seq x y z
N ARG A 1 15.79 14.88 0.48
CA ARG A 1 16.02 13.42 0.37
C ARG A 1 15.73 12.92 -1.04
N VAL A 2 14.61 13.26 -1.64
CA VAL A 2 14.24 12.81 -3.00
C VAL A 2 15.31 13.21 -4.02
N ASP A 3 15.81 14.43 -4.01
CA ASP A 3 16.83 14.92 -4.93
C ASP A 3 18.11 14.06 -4.91
N VAL A 4 18.53 13.63 -3.72
CA VAL A 4 19.69 12.74 -3.56
C VAL A 4 19.43 11.35 -4.16
N LEU A 5 18.21 10.82 -3.95
CA LEU A 5 17.80 9.53 -4.54
C LEU A 5 17.71 9.63 -6.06
N ARG A 6 17.24 10.76 -6.61
CA ARG A 6 17.26 11.02 -8.06
C ARG A 6 18.68 11.04 -8.63
N LEU A 7 19.61 11.72 -7.96
CA LEU A 7 21.01 11.70 -8.34
C LEU A 7 21.63 10.30 -8.28
N ALA A 8 21.26 9.51 -7.28
CA ALA A 8 21.71 8.12 -7.17
C ALA A 8 21.12 7.26 -8.30
N PHE A 9 19.82 7.42 -8.59
CA PHE A 9 19.15 6.72 -9.67
C PHE A 9 19.78 7.02 -11.04
N GLY A 10 20.07 8.27 -11.35
CA GLY A 10 20.75 8.65 -12.60
C GLY A 10 22.18 8.08 -12.78
N ARG A 11 22.77 7.53 -11.70
CA ARG A 11 24.06 6.82 -11.71
C ARG A 11 23.90 5.31 -11.59
N PHE A 12 22.69 4.86 -11.29
CA PHE A 12 22.41 3.45 -11.09
C PHE A 12 22.51 2.70 -12.41
N GLN A 13 23.20 1.58 -12.37
CA GLN A 13 23.22 0.62 -13.48
C GLN A 13 22.46 -0.61 -12.98
N PRO A 14 21.31 -0.95 -13.59
CA PRO A 14 20.58 -2.17 -13.22
C PRO A 14 21.50 -3.37 -13.25
N ALA A 15 21.45 -4.16 -12.19
CA ALA A 15 22.21 -5.38 -12.03
C ALA A 15 21.24 -6.55 -11.85
N GLU A 16 21.70 -7.77 -12.05
CA GLU A 16 20.92 -9.00 -11.87
C GLU A 16 20.16 -9.03 -10.52
N SER A 17 20.75 -8.45 -9.46
CA SER A 17 20.11 -8.35 -8.13
C SER A 17 18.89 -7.42 -8.11
N PHE A 18 18.88 -6.37 -8.93
CA PHE A 18 17.71 -5.49 -9.08
C PHE A 18 16.58 -6.20 -9.83
N ASP A 19 16.91 -6.88 -10.91
CA ASP A 19 15.93 -7.65 -11.68
C ASP A 19 15.35 -8.80 -10.84
N ALA A 20 16.19 -9.49 -10.08
CA ALA A 20 15.76 -10.52 -9.13
C ALA A 20 14.84 -9.96 -8.05
N PHE A 21 15.14 -8.77 -7.51
CA PHE A 21 14.27 -8.08 -6.54
C PHE A 21 12.90 -7.75 -7.17
N CYS A 22 12.87 -7.15 -8.34
CA CYS A 22 11.62 -6.82 -9.03
C CYS A 22 10.79 -8.08 -9.31
N HIS A 23 11.44 -9.15 -9.78
CA HIS A 23 10.77 -10.42 -10.03
C HIS A 23 10.22 -11.07 -8.74
N ALA A 24 10.99 -11.06 -7.66
CA ALA A 24 10.55 -11.59 -6.36
C ALA A 24 9.38 -10.81 -5.74
N ASN A 25 9.17 -9.57 -6.15
CA ASN A 25 8.14 -8.66 -5.69
C ASN A 25 7.09 -8.29 -6.75
N ASP A 26 7.04 -9.06 -7.87
CA ASP A 26 6.21 -8.82 -9.04
C ASP A 26 4.71 -8.65 -8.70
N SER A 27 4.24 -9.30 -7.65
CA SER A 27 2.85 -9.26 -7.21
C SER A 27 2.37 -7.89 -6.68
N TRP A 28 3.28 -6.91 -6.47
CA TRP A 28 2.93 -5.60 -5.92
C TRP A 28 3.79 -4.44 -6.42
N ILE A 29 5.06 -4.68 -6.78
CA ILE A 29 6.04 -3.62 -7.03
C ILE A 29 5.64 -2.70 -8.19
N TRP A 30 5.10 -3.27 -9.27
CA TRP A 30 4.73 -2.53 -10.46
C TRP A 30 3.50 -1.66 -10.26
N ASP A 31 2.48 -2.18 -9.58
CA ASP A 31 1.28 -1.41 -9.22
C ASP A 31 1.63 -0.27 -8.27
N PHE A 32 2.49 -0.52 -7.28
CA PHE A 32 2.98 0.50 -6.37
C PHE A 32 3.78 1.59 -7.11
N ALA A 33 4.73 1.20 -7.95
CA ALA A 33 5.58 2.14 -8.67
C ALA A 33 4.78 2.97 -9.67
N MET A 34 3.85 2.36 -10.41
CA MET A 34 2.90 3.04 -11.29
C MET A 34 2.04 4.04 -10.53
N PHE A 35 1.45 3.63 -9.39
CA PHE A 35 0.66 4.51 -8.53
C PHE A 35 1.44 5.74 -8.09
N MET A 36 2.67 5.55 -7.63
CA MET A 36 3.52 6.65 -7.17
C MET A 36 3.92 7.58 -8.30
N ALA A 37 4.28 7.04 -9.46
CA ALA A 37 4.61 7.82 -10.65
C ALA A 37 3.41 8.67 -11.13
N LEU A 38 2.22 8.07 -11.19
CA LEU A 38 0.98 8.77 -11.52
C LEU A 38 0.63 9.84 -10.48
N LYS A 39 0.84 9.56 -9.19
CA LYS A 39 0.60 10.51 -8.12
C LYS A 39 1.48 11.76 -8.25
N ASP A 40 2.76 11.58 -8.52
CA ASP A 40 3.68 12.69 -8.79
C ASP A 40 3.29 13.46 -10.05
N HIS A 41 2.96 12.75 -11.14
CA HIS A 41 2.51 13.35 -12.39
C HIS A 41 1.26 14.23 -12.22
N HIS A 42 0.37 13.83 -11.33
CA HIS A 42 -0.85 14.59 -10.99
C HIS A 42 -0.66 15.58 -9.83
N GLY A 43 0.58 15.91 -9.45
CA GLY A 43 0.88 16.89 -8.40
C GLY A 43 0.41 16.48 -7.01
N GLY A 44 0.45 15.18 -6.69
CA GLY A 44 0.06 14.62 -5.40
C GLY A 44 -1.45 14.42 -5.21
N LYS A 45 -2.27 14.67 -6.24
CA LYS A 45 -3.72 14.45 -6.16
C LYS A 45 -4.03 12.99 -5.85
N PRO A 46 -5.04 12.70 -5.03
CA PRO A 46 -5.46 11.34 -4.78
C PRO A 46 -6.00 10.67 -6.05
N TRP A 47 -5.85 9.35 -6.13
CA TRP A 47 -6.19 8.59 -7.33
C TRP A 47 -7.66 8.71 -7.76
N TYR A 48 -8.58 8.87 -6.83
CA TYR A 48 -10.01 9.05 -7.10
C TYR A 48 -10.35 10.44 -7.71
N GLN A 49 -9.35 11.32 -7.87
CA GLN A 49 -9.43 12.60 -8.59
C GLN A 49 -8.68 12.56 -9.93
N TRP A 50 -8.10 11.43 -10.31
CA TRP A 50 -7.47 11.28 -11.62
C TRP A 50 -8.52 11.20 -12.72
N LYS A 51 -8.08 11.17 -13.98
CA LYS A 51 -8.96 10.91 -15.12
C LYS A 51 -9.65 9.55 -14.93
N GLU A 52 -10.87 9.44 -15.42
CA GLU A 52 -11.72 8.27 -15.22
C GLU A 52 -11.03 6.98 -15.66
N GLU A 53 -10.37 7.00 -16.82
CA GLU A 53 -9.67 5.85 -17.38
C GLU A 53 -8.53 5.34 -16.49
N LEU A 54 -7.84 6.26 -15.79
CA LEU A 54 -6.79 5.91 -14.82
C LEU A 54 -7.37 5.51 -13.47
N LYS A 55 -8.46 6.18 -13.05
CA LYS A 55 -9.19 5.84 -11.82
C LYS A 55 -9.70 4.41 -11.88
N PHE A 56 -10.30 4.01 -13.01
CA PHE A 56 -10.84 2.67 -13.25
C PHE A 56 -9.81 1.67 -13.81
N ARG A 57 -8.54 2.09 -13.95
CA ARG A 57 -7.44 1.24 -14.39
C ARG A 57 -7.68 0.60 -15.75
N GLU A 58 -8.17 1.35 -16.72
CA GLU A 58 -8.35 0.85 -18.09
C GLU A 58 -7.00 0.48 -18.71
N ASP A 59 -6.89 -0.70 -19.29
CA ASP A 59 -5.64 -1.26 -19.82
C ASP A 59 -4.93 -0.31 -20.80
N ALA A 60 -5.68 0.36 -21.67
CA ALA A 60 -5.13 1.32 -22.63
C ALA A 60 -4.51 2.53 -21.92
N ALA A 61 -5.17 3.07 -20.88
CA ALA A 61 -4.68 4.21 -20.11
C ALA A 61 -3.46 3.83 -19.26
N LEU A 62 -3.44 2.62 -18.69
CA LEU A 62 -2.28 2.11 -17.96
C LEU A 62 -1.09 1.88 -18.89
N THR A 63 -1.31 1.39 -20.11
CA THR A 63 -0.26 1.20 -21.11
C THR A 63 0.33 2.55 -21.54
N GLU A 64 -0.51 3.55 -21.80
CA GLU A 64 -0.06 4.91 -22.13
C GLU A 64 0.73 5.53 -20.97
N ALA A 65 0.21 5.40 -19.74
CA ALA A 65 0.89 5.90 -18.54
C ALA A 65 2.25 5.21 -18.33
N TRP A 66 2.34 3.90 -18.58
CA TRP A 66 3.61 3.17 -18.51
C TRP A 66 4.65 3.77 -19.44
N HIS A 67 4.32 3.96 -20.73
CA HIS A 67 5.26 4.54 -21.70
C HIS A 67 5.62 5.99 -21.36
N LEU A 68 4.67 6.76 -20.84
CA LEU A 68 4.92 8.16 -20.47
C LEU A 68 5.81 8.29 -19.23
N LEU A 69 5.68 7.38 -18.26
CA LEU A 69 6.26 7.49 -16.93
C LEU A 69 7.26 6.37 -16.61
N GLU A 70 7.79 5.68 -17.63
CA GLU A 70 8.66 4.52 -17.47
C GLU A 70 9.86 4.81 -16.56
N GLU A 71 10.51 5.96 -16.73
CA GLU A 71 11.65 6.38 -15.89
C GLU A 71 11.23 6.58 -14.43
N GLU A 72 10.06 7.20 -14.20
CA GLU A 72 9.51 7.42 -12.86
C GLU A 72 9.12 6.11 -12.17
N ILE A 73 8.52 5.18 -12.91
CA ILE A 73 8.16 3.85 -12.40
C ILE A 73 9.42 3.11 -11.97
N HIS A 74 10.45 3.09 -12.81
CA HIS A 74 11.73 2.46 -12.47
C HIS A 74 12.43 3.16 -11.29
N PHE A 75 12.29 4.48 -11.16
CA PHE A 75 12.79 5.20 -9.99
C PHE A 75 12.13 4.72 -8.68
N TYR A 76 10.81 4.50 -8.67
CA TYR A 76 10.14 3.97 -7.50
C TYR A 76 10.50 2.51 -7.20
N CYS A 77 10.70 1.67 -8.21
CA CYS A 77 11.26 0.34 -8.02
C CYS A 77 12.68 0.39 -7.42
N PHE A 78 13.52 1.30 -7.91
CA PHE A 78 14.87 1.50 -7.37
C PHE A 78 14.86 1.93 -5.90
N ILE A 79 13.95 2.82 -5.49
CA ILE A 79 13.82 3.22 -4.07
C ILE A 79 13.46 2.01 -3.20
N GLN A 80 12.56 1.16 -3.65
CA GLN A 80 12.17 -0.04 -2.91
C GLN A 80 13.32 -1.06 -2.83
N TYR A 81 14.07 -1.24 -3.91
CA TYR A 81 15.27 -2.07 -3.92
C TYR A 81 16.34 -1.57 -2.94
N LEU A 82 16.59 -0.27 -2.91
CA LEU A 82 17.52 0.32 -1.93
C LEU A 82 17.05 0.12 -0.49
N PHE A 83 15.75 0.33 -0.26
CA PHE A 83 15.17 0.11 1.06
C PHE A 83 15.34 -1.34 1.50
N ASP A 84 14.98 -2.30 0.65
CA ASP A 84 15.08 -3.74 0.93
C ASP A 84 16.52 -4.13 1.29
N SER A 85 17.49 -3.72 0.47
CA SER A 85 18.91 -3.99 0.69
C SER A 85 19.43 -3.39 2.00
N GLN A 86 19.06 -2.14 2.31
CA GLN A 86 19.49 -1.45 3.53
C GLN A 86 18.80 -2.04 4.77
N TRP A 87 17.53 -2.40 4.65
CA TRP A 87 16.77 -3.02 5.73
C TRP A 87 17.33 -4.39 6.10
N GLU A 88 17.65 -5.23 5.10
CA GLU A 88 18.25 -6.54 5.34
C GLU A 88 19.61 -6.43 6.07
N ASN A 89 20.42 -5.46 5.68
CA ASN A 89 21.68 -5.17 6.38
C ASN A 89 21.44 -4.75 7.85
N LEU A 90 20.45 -3.88 8.09
CA LEU A 90 20.09 -3.44 9.44
C LEU A 90 19.55 -4.59 10.28
N LYS A 91 18.67 -5.40 9.72
CA LYS A 91 18.07 -6.57 10.38
C LYS A 91 19.15 -7.61 10.73
N THR A 92 20.06 -7.87 9.81
CA THR A 92 21.22 -8.73 10.05
C THR A 92 22.07 -8.21 11.20
N TYR A 93 22.38 -6.93 11.23
CA TYR A 93 23.13 -6.30 12.32
C TYR A 93 22.40 -6.40 13.67
N ALA A 94 21.09 -6.17 13.69
CA ALA A 94 20.27 -6.33 14.89
C ALA A 94 20.34 -7.77 15.44
N HIS A 95 20.19 -8.76 14.55
CA HIS A 95 20.27 -10.18 14.93
C HIS A 95 21.63 -10.57 15.48
N GLN A 96 22.73 -10.09 14.89
CA GLN A 96 24.09 -10.31 15.41
C GLN A 96 24.27 -9.76 16.84
N ASN A 97 23.47 -8.76 17.21
CA ASN A 97 23.45 -8.19 18.55
C ASN A 97 22.29 -8.74 19.43
N SER A 98 21.66 -9.84 19.03
CA SER A 98 20.54 -10.47 19.75
C SER A 98 19.32 -9.55 19.93
N VAL A 99 19.11 -8.60 19.02
CA VAL A 99 17.96 -7.70 18.99
C VAL A 99 16.96 -8.19 17.95
N LYS A 100 15.69 -8.30 18.33
CA LYS A 100 14.57 -8.59 17.44
C LYS A 100 13.82 -7.32 17.10
N ILE A 101 13.28 -7.26 15.88
CA ILE A 101 12.53 -6.12 15.39
C ILE A 101 11.03 -6.47 15.42
N ILE A 102 10.24 -5.65 16.11
CA ILE A 102 8.78 -5.77 16.14
C ILE A 102 8.22 -4.75 15.16
N GLY A 103 7.45 -5.23 14.18
CA GLY A 103 6.72 -4.40 13.24
C GLY A 103 5.27 -4.20 13.65
N ASP A 104 4.71 -3.06 13.27
CA ASP A 104 3.30 -2.75 13.48
C ASP A 104 2.58 -2.68 12.14
N VAL A 105 1.53 -3.47 11.99
CA VAL A 105 0.71 -3.52 10.78
C VAL A 105 -0.69 -3.00 11.14
N PRO A 106 -1.06 -1.80 10.65
CA PRO A 106 -2.43 -1.32 10.85
C PRO A 106 -3.41 -2.23 10.12
N ILE A 107 -4.57 -2.48 10.70
CA ILE A 107 -5.57 -3.33 10.06
C ILE A 107 -6.05 -2.73 8.73
N TYR A 108 -6.28 -1.42 8.68
CA TYR A 108 -6.75 -0.75 7.47
C TYR A 108 -5.63 -0.11 6.68
N VAL A 109 -5.90 0.14 5.39
CA VAL A 109 -5.05 0.93 4.49
C VAL A 109 -5.74 2.25 4.15
N PRO A 110 -4.99 3.31 3.81
CA PRO A 110 -5.60 4.56 3.36
C PRO A 110 -6.38 4.37 2.04
N LEU A 111 -7.49 5.11 1.88
CA LEU A 111 -8.21 5.14 0.59
C LEU A 111 -7.26 5.56 -0.54
N ASP A 112 -6.47 6.61 -0.32
CA ASP A 112 -5.46 7.08 -1.25
C ASP A 112 -4.16 6.26 -1.12
N SER A 113 -4.21 5.03 -1.62
CA SER A 113 -3.09 4.07 -1.62
C SER A 113 -3.06 3.22 -2.88
N ALA A 114 -1.88 2.68 -3.18
CA ALA A 114 -1.71 1.71 -4.25
C ALA A 114 -2.56 0.46 -4.01
N ASP A 115 -2.70 0.02 -2.75
CA ASP A 115 -3.50 -1.15 -2.38
C ASP A 115 -4.95 -1.02 -2.82
N VAL A 116 -5.60 0.12 -2.51
CA VAL A 116 -7.00 0.34 -2.87
C VAL A 116 -7.15 0.56 -4.36
N TRP A 117 -6.28 1.37 -4.96
CA TRP A 117 -6.32 1.65 -6.39
C TRP A 117 -6.11 0.39 -7.25
N SER A 118 -5.19 -0.50 -6.86
CA SER A 118 -4.91 -1.71 -7.63
C SER A 118 -5.88 -2.87 -7.34
N ASN A 119 -6.57 -2.84 -6.19
CA ASN A 119 -7.49 -3.91 -5.79
C ASN A 119 -8.86 -3.36 -5.29
N PRO A 120 -9.53 -2.46 -6.02
CA PRO A 120 -10.74 -1.81 -5.52
C PRO A 120 -11.87 -2.81 -5.18
N HIS A 121 -11.89 -3.96 -5.83
CA HIS A 121 -12.86 -5.04 -5.61
C HIS A 121 -12.76 -5.70 -4.22
N LEU A 122 -11.65 -5.48 -3.50
CA LEU A 122 -11.42 -6.00 -2.15
C LEU A 122 -11.93 -5.07 -1.04
N PHE A 123 -12.45 -3.89 -1.42
CA PHE A 123 -12.92 -2.86 -0.49
C PHE A 123 -14.41 -2.55 -0.72
N GLU A 124 -15.08 -2.07 0.31
CA GLU A 124 -16.49 -1.66 0.23
C GLU A 124 -16.61 -0.30 -0.46
N LEU A 125 -16.44 -0.32 -1.78
CA LEU A 125 -16.59 0.83 -2.67
C LEU A 125 -17.86 0.66 -3.51
N ASP A 126 -18.46 1.78 -3.89
CA ASP A 126 -19.59 1.84 -4.83
C ASP A 126 -19.13 1.74 -6.30
N GLU A 127 -20.04 1.94 -7.24
CA GLU A 127 -19.78 1.93 -8.67
C GLU A 127 -18.87 3.06 -9.17
N ASN A 128 -18.77 4.14 -8.39
CA ASN A 128 -17.88 5.25 -8.67
C ASN A 128 -16.52 5.11 -7.95
N LEU A 129 -16.28 3.99 -7.28
CA LEU A 129 -15.13 3.74 -6.42
C LEU A 129 -15.02 4.70 -5.22
N ASP A 130 -16.15 5.26 -4.78
CA ASP A 130 -16.24 5.97 -3.52
C ASP A 130 -16.56 4.99 -2.37
N PRO A 131 -16.02 5.19 -1.16
CA PRO A 131 -16.34 4.32 -0.03
C PRO A 131 -17.84 4.31 0.29
N VAL A 132 -18.43 3.15 0.51
CA VAL A 132 -19.79 3.02 1.03
C VAL A 132 -19.83 3.40 2.51
N ALA A 133 -18.84 2.91 3.24
CA ALA A 133 -18.61 3.22 4.64
C ALA A 133 -17.11 3.21 4.93
N VAL A 134 -16.72 3.84 6.02
CA VAL A 134 -15.34 3.95 6.46
C VAL A 134 -15.17 3.49 7.89
N ALA A 135 -13.95 3.11 8.22
CA ALA A 135 -13.59 2.68 9.57
C ALA A 135 -13.61 3.83 10.57
N GLY A 136 -13.99 3.52 11.78
CA GLY A 136 -13.96 4.41 12.92
C GLY A 136 -13.91 3.65 14.24
N CYS A 137 -14.17 4.36 15.32
CA CYS A 137 -14.30 3.80 16.66
C CYS A 137 -15.49 4.49 17.35
N PRO A 138 -16.37 3.75 18.01
CA PRO A 138 -17.48 4.36 18.76
C PRO A 138 -16.96 5.16 19.94
N PRO A 139 -17.79 6.04 20.52
CA PRO A 139 -17.48 6.70 21.80
C PRO A 139 -17.04 5.70 22.86
N ASP A 140 -15.97 6.02 23.57
CA ASP A 140 -15.43 5.18 24.65
C ASP A 140 -14.96 6.04 25.84
N GLY A 141 -14.29 5.43 26.81
CA GLY A 141 -13.77 6.12 27.99
C GLY A 141 -12.62 7.08 27.72
N PHE A 142 -12.00 7.04 26.54
CA PHE A 142 -10.90 7.90 26.12
C PHE A 142 -11.36 9.04 25.22
N ASN A 143 -12.40 8.80 24.40
CA ASN A 143 -12.97 9.79 23.50
C ASN A 143 -14.48 9.69 23.46
N ALA A 144 -15.16 10.69 24.04
CA ALA A 144 -16.61 10.76 24.14
C ALA A 144 -17.32 10.92 22.78
N ASP A 145 -16.63 11.44 21.76
CA ASP A 145 -17.16 11.67 20.42
C ASP A 145 -16.86 10.49 19.46
N GLY A 146 -16.09 9.49 19.91
CA GLY A 146 -15.58 8.43 19.03
C GLY A 146 -14.47 8.92 18.12
N GLN A 147 -14.12 8.12 17.11
CA GLN A 147 -13.07 8.45 16.13
C GLN A 147 -13.51 8.07 14.72
N LEU A 148 -13.33 8.98 13.79
CA LEU A 148 -13.47 8.74 12.36
C LEU A 148 -12.08 8.54 11.76
N TRP A 149 -11.72 7.29 11.40
CA TRP A 149 -10.42 6.99 10.81
C TRP A 149 -10.40 7.21 9.29
N GLY A 150 -11.55 7.02 8.63
CA GLY A 150 -11.71 7.32 7.20
C GLY A 150 -11.13 6.28 6.24
N ASN A 151 -10.63 5.17 6.74
CA ASN A 151 -10.12 4.08 5.92
C ASN A 151 -11.29 3.30 5.30
N PRO A 152 -11.20 2.85 4.03
CA PRO A 152 -12.21 1.99 3.43
C PRO A 152 -12.26 0.63 4.16
N LEU A 153 -13.44 0.05 4.23
CA LEU A 153 -13.68 -1.26 4.83
C LEU A 153 -13.41 -2.37 3.82
N TYR A 154 -13.11 -3.56 4.32
CA TYR A 154 -12.82 -4.73 3.49
C TYR A 154 -14.09 -5.45 3.05
N ARG A 155 -14.14 -5.86 1.79
CA ARG A 155 -15.16 -6.75 1.25
C ARG A 155 -14.76 -8.21 1.50
N TRP A 156 -15.06 -8.70 2.70
CA TRP A 156 -14.64 -10.02 3.18
C TRP A 156 -15.17 -11.17 2.33
N ASP A 157 -16.37 -11.03 1.76
CA ASP A 157 -16.95 -12.02 0.85
C ASP A 157 -16.16 -12.12 -0.48
N ALA A 158 -15.60 -11.04 -0.96
CA ALA A 158 -14.70 -11.05 -2.12
C ALA A 158 -13.36 -11.70 -1.78
N MET A 159 -12.77 -11.33 -0.63
CA MET A 159 -11.50 -11.89 -0.16
C MET A 159 -11.58 -13.39 0.12
N THR A 160 -12.72 -13.89 0.59
CA THR A 160 -12.93 -15.32 0.82
C THR A 160 -12.81 -16.14 -0.47
N LYS A 161 -13.19 -15.57 -1.62
CA LYS A 161 -13.20 -16.28 -2.92
C LYS A 161 -11.80 -16.65 -3.40
N ASP A 162 -10.79 -15.86 -3.04
CA ASP A 162 -9.39 -16.10 -3.39
C ASP A 162 -8.56 -16.65 -2.19
N GLY A 163 -9.23 -17.04 -1.12
CA GLY A 163 -8.59 -17.56 0.09
C GLY A 163 -7.80 -16.52 0.86
N TYR A 164 -8.26 -15.26 0.85
CA TYR A 164 -7.62 -14.11 1.51
C TYR A 164 -6.20 -13.79 0.97
N GLY A 165 -5.98 -14.01 -0.31
CA GLY A 165 -4.66 -13.90 -0.94
C GLY A 165 -3.97 -12.56 -0.70
N TRP A 166 -4.71 -11.44 -0.75
CA TRP A 166 -4.16 -10.12 -0.44
C TRP A 166 -3.65 -10.02 1.01
N TRP A 167 -4.42 -10.50 1.99
CA TRP A 167 -4.03 -10.52 3.40
C TRP A 167 -2.81 -11.40 3.66
N ILE A 168 -2.79 -12.59 3.03
CA ILE A 168 -1.65 -13.52 3.14
C ILE A 168 -0.38 -12.84 2.63
N ARG A 169 -0.42 -12.21 1.44
CA ARG A 169 0.74 -11.48 0.90
C ARG A 169 1.18 -10.33 1.81
N ARG A 170 0.23 -9.60 2.40
CA ARG A 170 0.52 -8.48 3.31
C ARG A 170 1.24 -8.95 4.58
N ILE A 171 0.78 -10.03 5.19
CA ILE A 171 1.41 -10.61 6.38
C ILE A 171 2.76 -11.25 6.02
N ASP A 172 2.87 -11.95 4.91
CA ASP A 172 4.14 -12.51 4.43
C ASP A 172 5.17 -11.43 4.17
N GLY A 173 4.78 -10.33 3.52
CA GLY A 173 5.65 -9.18 3.30
C GLY A 173 6.12 -8.54 4.62
N ALA A 174 5.22 -8.37 5.59
CA ALA A 174 5.58 -7.89 6.92
C ALA A 174 6.52 -8.86 7.65
N GLY A 175 6.32 -10.19 7.49
CA GLY A 175 7.18 -11.23 8.06
C GLY A 175 8.60 -11.24 7.50
N LYS A 176 8.80 -10.79 6.26
CA LYS A 176 10.14 -10.57 5.69
C LYS A 176 10.87 -9.42 6.38
N LEU A 177 10.14 -8.36 6.72
CA LEU A 177 10.71 -7.17 7.35
C LEU A 177 10.95 -7.33 8.85
N PHE A 178 10.04 -7.99 9.57
CA PHE A 178 10.00 -8.02 11.03
C PHE A 178 10.12 -9.44 11.59
N ASP A 179 10.62 -9.56 12.81
CA ASP A 179 10.68 -10.84 13.54
C ASP A 179 9.38 -11.15 14.27
N VAL A 180 8.66 -10.11 14.66
CA VAL A 180 7.36 -10.18 15.31
C VAL A 180 6.45 -9.15 14.67
N ILE A 181 5.24 -9.54 14.34
CA ILE A 181 4.23 -8.67 13.77
C ILE A 181 3.17 -8.39 14.83
N ARG A 182 2.94 -7.13 15.13
CA ARG A 182 1.77 -6.67 15.87
C ARG A 182 0.72 -6.18 14.85
N ILE A 183 -0.51 -6.68 14.95
CA ILE A 183 -1.64 -6.16 14.17
C ILE A 183 -2.41 -5.22 15.09
N ASP A 184 -2.42 -3.93 14.73
CA ASP A 184 -3.21 -2.96 15.46
C ASP A 184 -4.70 -3.14 15.18
N HIS A 185 -5.53 -2.88 16.18
CA HIS A 185 -6.98 -3.09 16.12
C HIS A 185 -7.38 -4.51 15.65
N PHE A 186 -6.70 -5.55 16.15
CA PHE A 186 -6.91 -6.96 15.77
C PHE A 186 -8.39 -7.40 15.83
N ARG A 187 -9.18 -6.83 16.76
CA ARG A 187 -10.61 -7.07 16.85
C ARG A 187 -11.36 -6.76 15.56
N GLY A 188 -10.88 -5.81 14.76
CA GLY A 188 -11.48 -5.44 13.49
C GLY A 188 -11.47 -6.55 12.42
N LEU A 189 -10.76 -7.66 12.67
CA LEU A 189 -10.87 -8.87 11.84
C LEU A 189 -12.16 -9.66 12.11
N GLU A 190 -12.79 -9.43 13.26
CA GLU A 190 -14.06 -10.08 13.66
C GLU A 190 -15.23 -9.11 13.52
N SER A 191 -15.10 -7.92 14.11
CA SER A 191 -16.13 -6.88 14.05
C SER A 191 -15.51 -5.49 14.16
N TYR A 192 -16.08 -4.53 13.47
CA TYR A 192 -15.58 -3.16 13.42
C TYR A 192 -16.73 -2.15 13.43
N TRP A 193 -16.40 -0.90 13.77
CA TRP A 193 -17.32 0.22 13.68
C TRP A 193 -17.28 0.82 12.28
N ALA A 194 -18.41 0.76 11.58
CA ALA A 194 -18.57 1.31 10.25
C ALA A 194 -19.36 2.62 10.32
N VAL A 195 -18.82 3.67 9.72
CA VAL A 195 -19.47 4.98 9.60
C VAL A 195 -19.83 5.19 8.13
N PRO A 196 -21.10 5.48 7.78
CA PRO A 196 -21.47 5.79 6.41
C PRO A 196 -20.59 6.91 5.85
N TYR A 197 -20.14 6.77 4.60
CA TYR A 197 -19.23 7.74 4.00
C TYR A 197 -19.84 9.13 3.93
N GLY A 198 -19.11 10.14 4.38
CA GLY A 198 -19.58 11.52 4.45
C GLY A 198 -20.27 11.90 5.76
N GLU A 199 -20.49 10.95 6.67
CA GLU A 199 -21.01 11.23 8.00
C GLU A 199 -19.87 11.35 9.04
N THR A 200 -20.24 11.85 10.22
CA THR A 200 -19.36 11.91 11.40
C THR A 200 -19.73 10.83 12.40
N THR A 201 -18.80 10.47 13.28
CA THR A 201 -19.06 9.52 14.39
C THR A 201 -20.06 10.06 15.38
#